data_053e8ede9c318d556a868c0db0bc6996
#
_entry.id   053e8ede9c318d556a868c0db0bc6996
#
_cell.length_a   1.000
_cell.length_b   1.000
_cell.length_c   1.000
_cell.angle_alpha   90.00
_cell.angle_beta   90.00
_cell.angle_gamma   90.00
#
_symmetry.space_group_name_H-M   'P 1'
#
loop_
_entity.id
_entity.type
_entity.pdbx_description
1 polymer ?
#
loop_
_entity_poly.entity_id
_entity_poly.type
_entity_poly.pdbx_seq_one_letter_code
_entity_poly.pdbx_strand_id
1 'polypeptide(L)'
;MQRTGCLLVVLCSVMSFANGLQAQDNVQHVPAAVISDPPPDPVHPATMAWPDIPSHGAKMYAVIYIAAGEGPHPTVLMLHGFPGNEKNLDLAYSIRRAGWNVLVPFYRGAWGSGGTFSVTHTLEDAQTSIDFLRDAENAKKFRIDPDHIVLVGHSMGGFVAAYATAHESKVFAVALISAANLGPASARQRVNDPQFWERWNDNASRLVGTTAEALVKELDSDSTKWNYMNCVPLLKDRPVLVLEADDRNTSDNQELADRLRKGGDARITEVHMHTDHPFSDHRIAMQAAIVNWLESIMRKTP
;
A
#
# COMPACT_ATOMS: atom_id res chain seq x y z
N MET A 1 13.48 -77.16 -40.14
CA MET A 1 12.88 -76.80 -38.87
C MET A 1 13.46 -75.44 -38.51
N GLN A 2 12.77 -74.38 -38.88
CA GLN A 2 13.10 -72.98 -38.60
C GLN A 2 12.31 -72.52 -37.40
N ARG A 3 12.97 -72.06 -36.37
CA ARG A 3 12.35 -71.40 -35.19
C ARG A 3 12.44 -69.87 -35.35
N THR A 4 11.30 -69.23 -35.56
CA THR A 4 11.16 -67.79 -35.64
C THR A 4 11.02 -67.25 -34.20
N GLY A 5 11.99 -66.47 -33.80
CA GLY A 5 11.96 -65.73 -32.50
C GLY A 5 11.22 -64.43 -32.67
N CYS A 6 10.12 -64.25 -31.90
CA CYS A 6 9.36 -63.00 -31.84
C CYS A 6 9.98 -62.09 -30.80
N LEU A 7 10.47 -60.93 -31.23
CA LEU A 7 11.03 -59.89 -30.36
C LEU A 7 9.89 -58.96 -29.91
N LEU A 8 9.58 -59.01 -28.61
CA LEU A 8 8.54 -58.15 -28.00
C LEU A 8 9.22 -56.81 -27.59
N VAL A 9 8.91 -55.72 -28.29
CA VAL A 9 9.34 -54.36 -27.93
C VAL A 9 8.30 -53.80 -26.96
N VAL A 10 8.69 -53.65 -25.69
CA VAL A 10 7.90 -52.96 -24.66
C VAL A 10 8.20 -51.47 -24.78
N LEU A 11 7.23 -50.70 -25.31
CA LEU A 11 7.26 -49.23 -25.25
C LEU A 11 6.85 -48.78 -23.85
N CYS A 12 7.80 -48.33 -23.04
CA CYS A 12 7.51 -47.57 -21.81
C CYS A 12 7.11 -46.15 -22.18
N SER A 13 5.81 -45.84 -22.13
CA SER A 13 5.28 -44.48 -22.21
C SER A 13 5.55 -43.79 -20.89
N VAL A 14 6.52 -42.84 -20.88
CA VAL A 14 6.72 -41.94 -19.76
C VAL A 14 5.62 -40.89 -19.83
N MET A 15 4.58 -41.01 -19.01
CA MET A 15 3.61 -39.95 -18.77
C MET A 15 4.28 -38.87 -17.88
N SER A 16 4.71 -37.78 -18.50
CA SER A 16 5.06 -36.55 -17.78
C SER A 16 3.79 -35.95 -17.19
N PHE A 17 3.60 -36.15 -15.89
CA PHE A 17 2.62 -35.35 -15.14
C PHE A 17 3.15 -33.93 -15.05
N ALA A 18 2.70 -33.05 -15.94
CA ALA A 18 2.79 -31.63 -15.72
C ALA A 18 1.91 -31.31 -14.51
N ASN A 19 2.52 -31.12 -13.33
CA ASN A 19 1.87 -30.49 -12.19
C ASN A 19 1.58 -29.04 -12.58
N GLY A 20 0.41 -28.82 -13.19
CA GLY A 20 -0.18 -27.50 -13.23
C GLY A 20 -0.47 -27.09 -11.79
N LEU A 21 0.32 -26.19 -11.25
CA LEU A 21 -0.07 -25.40 -10.09
C LEU A 21 -1.30 -24.61 -10.52
N GLN A 22 -2.49 -25.19 -10.29
CA GLN A 22 -3.71 -24.43 -10.23
C GLN A 22 -3.54 -23.52 -9.02
N ALA A 23 -3.47 -22.23 -9.27
CA ALA A 23 -3.71 -21.23 -8.25
C ALA A 23 -5.13 -21.54 -7.73
N GLN A 24 -5.21 -22.19 -6.58
CA GLN A 24 -6.46 -22.28 -5.84
C GLN A 24 -6.79 -20.83 -5.49
N ASP A 25 -7.93 -20.35 -5.99
CA ASP A 25 -8.65 -19.25 -5.38
C ASP A 25 -8.90 -19.64 -3.91
N ASN A 26 -7.93 -19.36 -3.06
CA ASN A 26 -8.14 -19.42 -1.63
C ASN A 26 -9.22 -18.40 -1.35
N VAL A 27 -10.46 -18.87 -1.13
CA VAL A 27 -11.53 -18.03 -0.57
C VAL A 27 -11.02 -17.51 0.76
N GLN A 28 -10.37 -16.38 0.70
CA GLN A 28 -9.77 -15.74 1.86
C GLN A 28 -10.94 -15.43 2.79
N HIS A 29 -10.85 -15.87 4.04
CA HIS A 29 -11.86 -15.57 5.05
C HIS A 29 -12.13 -14.06 5.05
N VAL A 30 -13.40 -13.67 4.82
CA VAL A 30 -13.80 -12.25 4.89
C VAL A 30 -14.07 -11.89 6.34
N PRO A 31 -13.24 -11.05 6.97
CA PRO A 31 -13.46 -10.64 8.35
C PRO A 31 -14.80 -9.93 8.53
N ALA A 32 -15.45 -10.13 9.68
CA ALA A 32 -16.70 -9.42 9.99
C ALA A 32 -16.56 -7.90 9.87
N ALA A 33 -15.40 -7.35 10.22
CA ALA A 33 -15.08 -5.92 10.10
C ALA A 33 -15.23 -5.36 8.66
N VAL A 34 -15.18 -6.20 7.63
CA VAL A 34 -15.37 -5.78 6.23
C VAL A 34 -16.85 -5.68 5.87
N ILE A 35 -17.69 -6.57 6.39
CA ILE A 35 -19.07 -6.76 5.93
C ILE A 35 -20.16 -6.45 6.97
N SER A 36 -19.77 -6.15 8.22
CA SER A 36 -20.75 -5.84 9.28
C SER A 36 -20.19 -4.85 10.28
N ASP A 37 -21.09 -4.08 10.90
CA ASP A 37 -20.72 -3.20 11.99
C ASP A 37 -20.62 -3.97 13.31
N PRO A 38 -19.61 -3.70 14.14
CA PRO A 38 -19.50 -4.29 15.47
C PRO A 38 -20.59 -3.72 16.42
N PRO A 39 -20.88 -4.40 17.52
CA PRO A 39 -21.72 -3.82 18.56
C PRO A 39 -21.17 -2.45 19.02
N PRO A 40 -22.04 -1.46 19.32
CA PRO A 40 -21.59 -0.15 19.78
C PRO A 40 -20.95 -0.25 21.18
N ASP A 41 -19.83 0.47 21.38
CA ASP A 41 -19.26 0.70 22.71
C ASP A 41 -19.86 2.01 23.26
N PRO A 42 -20.63 1.95 24.34
CA PRO A 42 -21.28 3.16 24.89
C PRO A 42 -20.31 4.08 25.66
N VAL A 43 -19.17 3.57 26.09
CA VAL A 43 -18.17 4.32 26.87
C VAL A 43 -17.11 4.96 25.96
N HIS A 44 -16.61 4.16 25.02
CA HIS A 44 -15.59 4.59 24.08
C HIS A 44 -16.04 4.31 22.64
N PRO A 45 -17.01 5.04 22.12
CA PRO A 45 -17.56 4.78 20.79
C PRO A 45 -16.52 5.04 19.69
N ALA A 46 -16.69 4.35 18.55
CA ALA A 46 -15.97 4.70 17.33
C ALA A 46 -16.37 6.11 16.88
N THR A 47 -15.37 6.94 16.53
CA THR A 47 -15.58 8.34 16.13
C THR A 47 -14.73 8.72 14.93
N MET A 48 -14.85 9.96 14.49
CA MET A 48 -13.99 10.60 13.49
C MET A 48 -13.62 11.99 13.96
N ALA A 49 -12.45 12.46 13.55
CA ALA A 49 -12.01 13.83 13.73
C ALA A 49 -11.26 14.34 12.49
N TRP A 50 -11.12 15.64 12.38
CA TRP A 50 -10.51 16.32 11.25
C TRP A 50 -9.36 17.20 11.74
N PRO A 51 -8.19 16.63 12.10
CA PRO A 51 -7.07 17.42 12.55
C PRO A 51 -6.47 18.23 11.41
N ASP A 52 -6.06 19.46 11.73
CA ASP A 52 -5.15 20.23 10.90
C ASP A 52 -3.72 19.86 11.31
N ILE A 53 -2.92 19.37 10.36
CA ILE A 53 -1.54 18.97 10.62
C ILE A 53 -0.62 20.04 10.01
N PRO A 54 0.13 20.81 10.82
CA PRO A 54 1.12 21.73 10.30
C PRO A 54 2.25 20.97 9.59
N SER A 55 2.45 21.24 8.29
CA SER A 55 3.52 20.65 7.49
C SER A 55 4.27 21.73 6.74
N HIS A 56 5.54 21.95 7.08
CA HIS A 56 6.47 22.88 6.39
C HIS A 56 5.86 24.26 6.08
N GLY A 57 5.19 24.86 7.09
CA GLY A 57 4.57 26.18 6.98
C GLY A 57 3.19 26.20 6.31
N ALA A 58 2.67 25.07 5.87
CA ALA A 58 1.32 24.94 5.34
C ALA A 58 0.43 24.13 6.29
N LYS A 59 -0.88 24.27 6.15
CA LYS A 59 -1.88 23.47 6.84
C LYS A 59 -2.25 22.29 5.96
N MET A 60 -1.95 21.09 6.40
CA MET A 60 -2.39 19.84 5.78
C MET A 60 -3.65 19.34 6.46
N TYR A 61 -4.70 19.09 5.70
CA TYR A 61 -5.93 18.49 6.22
C TYR A 61 -5.78 16.97 6.32
N ALA A 62 -6.48 16.41 7.30
CA ALA A 62 -6.54 14.97 7.49
C ALA A 62 -7.89 14.54 8.06
N VAL A 63 -8.21 13.27 7.89
CA VAL A 63 -9.28 12.59 8.60
C VAL A 63 -8.66 11.51 9.46
N ILE A 64 -8.99 11.47 10.74
CA ILE A 64 -8.66 10.36 11.62
C ILE A 64 -9.91 9.58 12.00
N TYR A 65 -9.94 8.30 11.67
CA TYR A 65 -10.95 7.34 12.09
C TYR A 65 -10.46 6.71 13.39
N ILE A 66 -11.25 6.84 14.46
CA ILE A 66 -10.87 6.36 15.79
C ILE A 66 -11.72 5.13 16.10
N ALA A 67 -11.06 4.02 16.43
CA ALA A 67 -11.73 2.76 16.75
C ALA A 67 -12.52 2.84 18.06
N ALA A 68 -13.50 1.95 18.22
CA ALA A 68 -14.18 1.74 19.48
C ALA A 68 -13.25 1.06 20.50
N GLY A 69 -13.48 1.28 21.79
CA GLY A 69 -12.68 0.74 22.89
C GLY A 69 -11.80 1.78 23.56
N GLU A 70 -11.30 1.45 24.72
CA GLU A 70 -10.49 2.35 25.55
C GLU A 70 -9.16 2.73 24.88
N GLY A 71 -8.56 1.80 24.13
CA GLY A 71 -7.24 1.96 23.50
C GLY A 71 -6.10 1.71 24.52
N PRO A 72 -4.83 2.05 24.18
CA PRO A 72 -4.44 2.64 22.89
C PRO A 72 -4.63 1.67 21.71
N HIS A 73 -4.94 2.21 20.53
CA HIS A 73 -5.18 1.42 19.32
C HIS A 73 -3.99 1.47 18.37
N PRO A 74 -3.57 0.33 17.79
CA PRO A 74 -2.64 0.35 16.67
C PRO A 74 -3.23 1.23 15.54
N THR A 75 -2.37 1.90 14.78
CA THR A 75 -2.83 2.95 13.88
C THR A 75 -2.26 2.77 12.48
N VAL A 76 -3.13 2.83 11.48
CA VAL A 76 -2.75 2.88 10.07
C VAL A 76 -2.62 4.35 9.63
N LEU A 77 -1.47 4.68 9.01
CA LEU A 77 -1.31 5.88 8.19
C LEU A 77 -1.58 5.50 6.74
N MET A 78 -2.69 5.98 6.18
CA MET A 78 -3.15 5.64 4.83
C MET A 78 -2.79 6.75 3.85
N LEU A 79 -1.98 6.41 2.85
CA LEU A 79 -1.37 7.33 1.90
C LEU A 79 -1.97 7.14 0.50
N HIS A 80 -2.64 8.18 -0.02
CA HIS A 80 -3.30 8.11 -1.31
C HIS A 80 -2.34 8.26 -2.50
N GLY A 81 -2.77 7.80 -3.68
CA GLY A 81 -2.05 7.91 -4.94
C GLY A 81 -2.13 9.32 -5.57
N PHE A 82 -1.67 9.42 -6.82
CA PHE A 82 -1.73 10.64 -7.64
C PHE A 82 -2.92 10.56 -8.61
N PRO A 83 -3.75 11.58 -8.69
CA PRO A 83 -3.81 12.81 -7.88
C PRO A 83 -4.60 12.66 -6.58
N GLY A 84 -5.00 11.43 -6.20
CA GLY A 84 -5.77 11.14 -4.99
C GLY A 84 -7.28 11.03 -5.22
N ASN A 85 -7.73 10.64 -6.41
CA ASN A 85 -9.14 10.36 -6.68
C ASN A 85 -9.60 9.17 -5.83
N GLU A 86 -8.81 8.10 -5.79
CA GLU A 86 -9.02 6.96 -4.89
C GLU A 86 -8.20 7.16 -3.59
N LYS A 87 -8.89 7.21 -2.47
CA LYS A 87 -8.32 7.41 -1.13
C LYS A 87 -8.53 6.19 -0.23
N ASN A 88 -9.19 5.15 -0.73
CA ASN A 88 -9.51 3.92 0.00
C ASN A 88 -10.27 4.15 1.32
N LEU A 89 -11.21 5.10 1.35
CA LEU A 89 -11.94 5.43 2.57
C LEU A 89 -12.86 4.31 3.06
N ASP A 90 -13.34 3.46 2.16
CA ASP A 90 -14.06 2.22 2.49
C ASP A 90 -13.17 1.23 3.26
N LEU A 91 -11.90 1.10 2.85
CA LEU A 91 -10.89 0.34 3.59
C LEU A 91 -10.63 0.96 4.98
N ALA A 92 -10.57 2.30 5.07
CA ALA A 92 -10.40 2.98 6.37
C ALA A 92 -11.52 2.61 7.35
N TYR A 93 -12.78 2.53 6.89
CA TYR A 93 -13.90 2.07 7.72
C TYR A 93 -13.75 0.60 8.17
N SER A 94 -13.29 -0.28 7.27
CA SER A 94 -13.09 -1.70 7.62
C SER A 94 -11.95 -1.88 8.62
N ILE A 95 -10.84 -1.17 8.45
CA ILE A 95 -9.71 -1.17 9.38
C ILE A 95 -10.16 -0.61 10.75
N ARG A 96 -10.96 0.47 10.78
CA ARG A 96 -11.50 0.99 12.04
C ARG A 96 -12.39 -0.03 12.76
N ARG A 97 -13.28 -0.73 12.02
CA ARG A 97 -14.13 -1.78 12.60
C ARG A 97 -13.32 -2.97 13.12
N ALA A 98 -12.13 -3.21 12.57
CA ALA A 98 -11.18 -4.20 13.07
C ALA A 98 -10.41 -3.75 14.32
N GLY A 99 -10.71 -2.58 14.89
CA GLY A 99 -10.10 -2.09 16.13
C GLY A 99 -8.83 -1.24 15.96
N TRP A 100 -8.54 -0.78 14.74
CA TRP A 100 -7.41 0.09 14.43
C TRP A 100 -7.85 1.53 14.22
N ASN A 101 -7.05 2.49 14.62
CA ASN A 101 -7.22 3.85 14.12
C ASN A 101 -6.70 3.97 12.68
N VAL A 102 -7.23 4.94 11.92
CA VAL A 102 -6.72 5.24 10.56
C VAL A 102 -6.59 6.74 10.39
N LEU A 103 -5.38 7.23 10.12
CA LEU A 103 -5.13 8.60 9.69
C LEU A 103 -5.00 8.64 8.17
N VAL A 104 -5.79 9.48 7.52
CA VAL A 104 -5.76 9.74 6.08
C VAL A 104 -5.41 11.21 5.86
N PRO A 105 -4.13 11.56 5.69
CA PRO A 105 -3.73 12.92 5.36
C PRO A 105 -4.01 13.21 3.88
N PHE A 106 -4.28 14.48 3.56
CA PHE A 106 -4.31 15.01 2.20
C PHE A 106 -3.04 15.85 2.01
N TYR A 107 -2.15 15.41 1.14
CA TYR A 107 -0.86 16.07 0.95
C TYR A 107 -0.99 17.57 0.68
N ARG A 108 0.06 18.35 0.99
CA ARG A 108 0.14 19.76 0.64
C ARG A 108 -0.23 19.98 -0.82
N GLY A 109 -1.04 21.00 -1.09
CA GLY A 109 -1.52 21.31 -2.43
C GLY A 109 -2.55 20.34 -3.01
N ALA A 110 -3.09 19.40 -2.21
CA ALA A 110 -4.11 18.45 -2.64
C ALA A 110 -5.35 18.53 -1.74
N TRP A 111 -6.54 18.39 -2.33
CA TRP A 111 -7.81 18.14 -1.64
C TRP A 111 -8.14 19.10 -0.48
N GLY A 112 -7.81 20.38 -0.66
CA GLY A 112 -8.08 21.44 0.31
C GLY A 112 -6.94 21.77 1.26
N SER A 113 -5.89 20.94 1.30
CA SER A 113 -4.68 21.26 2.03
C SER A 113 -3.96 22.47 1.43
N GLY A 114 -3.39 23.32 2.29
CA GLY A 114 -2.58 24.45 1.87
C GLY A 114 -1.25 24.05 1.26
N GLY A 115 -0.46 25.04 0.83
CA GLY A 115 0.84 24.82 0.20
C GLY A 115 0.74 24.38 -1.25
N THR A 116 1.79 23.73 -1.74
CA THR A 116 1.93 23.29 -3.14
C THR A 116 2.21 21.80 -3.19
N PHE A 117 1.76 21.14 -4.26
CA PHE A 117 1.98 19.72 -4.46
C PHE A 117 3.31 19.46 -5.20
N SER A 118 4.09 18.52 -4.69
CA SER A 118 5.21 17.87 -5.40
C SER A 118 5.43 16.46 -4.84
N VAL A 119 6.18 15.64 -5.52
CA VAL A 119 6.54 14.29 -5.01
C VAL A 119 7.40 14.41 -3.74
N THR A 120 8.36 15.33 -3.70
CA THR A 120 9.16 15.61 -2.50
C THR A 120 8.27 15.98 -1.32
N HIS A 121 7.27 16.85 -1.54
CA HIS A 121 6.35 17.25 -0.47
C HIS A 121 5.51 16.07 0.07
N THR A 122 5.17 15.08 -0.77
CA THR A 122 4.44 13.90 -0.27
C THR A 122 5.29 13.06 0.69
N LEU A 123 6.60 12.99 0.50
CA LEU A 123 7.52 12.31 1.41
C LEU A 123 7.65 13.05 2.75
N GLU A 124 7.79 14.37 2.69
CA GLU A 124 7.84 15.23 3.89
C GLU A 124 6.52 15.17 4.67
N ASP A 125 5.38 15.17 3.98
CA ASP A 125 4.04 15.11 4.58
C ASP A 125 3.78 13.75 5.24
N ALA A 126 4.31 12.67 4.67
CA ALA A 126 4.25 11.35 5.29
C ALA A 126 5.05 11.34 6.60
N GLN A 127 6.26 11.90 6.62
CA GLN A 127 7.06 12.02 7.85
C GLN A 127 6.34 12.88 8.89
N THR A 128 5.83 14.04 8.50
CA THR A 128 5.04 14.93 9.38
C THR A 128 3.81 14.20 9.96
N SER A 129 3.17 13.34 9.17
CA SER A 129 2.03 12.54 9.64
C SER A 129 2.45 11.46 10.64
N ILE A 130 3.62 10.84 10.45
CA ILE A 130 4.19 9.89 11.41
C ILE A 130 4.50 10.61 12.74
N ASP A 131 5.13 11.79 12.67
CA ASP A 131 5.46 12.59 13.85
C ASP A 131 4.19 13.03 14.59
N PHE A 132 3.14 13.44 13.86
CA PHE A 132 1.82 13.76 14.42
C PHE A 132 1.21 12.58 15.20
N LEU A 133 1.30 11.36 14.65
CA LEU A 133 0.79 10.16 15.31
C LEU A 133 1.59 9.79 16.58
N ARG A 134 2.85 10.17 16.65
CA ARG A 134 3.74 9.89 17.79
C ARG A 134 3.79 10.99 18.82
N ASP A 135 3.28 12.17 18.50
CA ASP A 135 3.17 13.24 19.48
C ASP A 135 2.32 12.78 20.68
N ALA A 136 2.81 12.99 21.88
CA ALA A 136 2.20 12.44 23.09
C ALA A 136 0.78 12.97 23.35
N GLU A 137 0.54 14.24 23.02
CA GLU A 137 -0.79 14.86 23.18
C GLU A 137 -1.77 14.31 22.16
N ASN A 138 -1.32 14.13 20.89
CA ASN A 138 -2.15 13.52 19.85
C ASN A 138 -2.40 12.05 20.14
N ALA A 139 -1.39 11.29 20.56
CA ALA A 139 -1.53 9.88 20.91
C ALA A 139 -2.58 9.70 22.02
N LYS A 140 -2.51 10.49 23.08
CA LYS A 140 -3.51 10.51 24.15
C LYS A 140 -4.89 10.93 23.63
N LYS A 141 -4.97 12.03 22.88
CA LYS A 141 -6.24 12.59 22.37
C LYS A 141 -6.99 11.61 21.46
N PHE A 142 -6.29 10.92 20.60
CA PHE A 142 -6.86 10.01 19.61
C PHE A 142 -6.73 8.53 19.97
N ARG A 143 -6.26 8.21 21.18
CA ARG A 143 -6.06 6.83 21.67
C ARG A 143 -5.14 6.01 20.76
N ILE A 144 -4.03 6.59 20.32
CA ILE A 144 -3.06 5.98 19.41
C ILE A 144 -2.02 5.18 20.20
N ASP A 145 -1.70 3.98 19.71
CA ASP A 145 -0.51 3.26 20.11
C ASP A 145 0.67 3.69 19.21
N PRO A 146 1.62 4.49 19.73
CA PRO A 146 2.72 5.04 18.93
C PRO A 146 3.76 3.98 18.51
N ASP A 147 3.75 2.81 19.12
CA ASP A 147 4.68 1.72 18.81
C ASP A 147 4.16 0.81 17.69
N HIS A 148 2.85 0.86 17.39
CA HIS A 148 2.23 0.06 16.35
C HIS A 148 1.62 0.94 15.24
N ILE A 149 2.49 1.70 14.56
CA ILE A 149 2.13 2.49 13.37
C ILE A 149 2.47 1.69 12.11
N VAL A 150 1.45 1.44 11.27
CA VAL A 150 1.55 0.75 9.99
C VAL A 150 1.26 1.72 8.86
N LEU A 151 2.08 1.74 7.82
CA LEU A 151 1.80 2.52 6.62
C LEU A 151 1.06 1.66 5.59
N VAL A 152 -0.01 2.20 5.02
CA VAL A 152 -0.74 1.57 3.91
C VAL A 152 -0.81 2.58 2.77
N GLY A 153 -0.24 2.24 1.63
CA GLY A 153 -0.18 3.17 0.50
C GLY A 153 -0.65 2.56 -0.82
N HIS A 154 -1.43 3.32 -1.59
CA HIS A 154 -1.91 2.92 -2.92
C HIS A 154 -1.20 3.71 -4.01
N SER A 155 -0.76 3.04 -5.09
CA SER A 155 -0.16 3.68 -6.25
C SER A 155 1.08 4.51 -5.86
N MET A 156 1.11 5.82 -6.15
CA MET A 156 2.15 6.75 -5.67
C MET A 156 2.26 6.71 -4.13
N GLY A 157 1.14 6.62 -3.41
CA GLY A 157 1.14 6.46 -1.96
C GLY A 157 1.83 5.18 -1.49
N GLY A 158 1.85 4.13 -2.32
CA GLY A 158 2.62 2.91 -2.08
C GLY A 158 4.14 3.17 -2.11
N PHE A 159 4.62 3.94 -3.10
CA PHE A 159 6.00 4.41 -3.09
C PHE A 159 6.31 5.24 -1.83
N VAL A 160 5.46 6.21 -1.51
CA VAL A 160 5.63 7.06 -0.31
C VAL A 160 5.67 6.20 0.96
N ALA A 161 4.79 5.21 1.09
CA ALA A 161 4.76 4.28 2.22
C ALA A 161 6.04 3.44 2.32
N ALA A 162 6.51 2.87 1.21
CA ALA A 162 7.76 2.11 1.16
C ALA A 162 8.96 2.99 1.55
N TYR A 163 9.05 4.18 0.96
CA TYR A 163 10.14 5.12 1.21
C TYR A 163 10.15 5.60 2.67
N ALA A 164 9.01 6.07 3.20
CA ALA A 164 8.90 6.52 4.57
C ALA A 164 9.22 5.39 5.57
N THR A 165 8.69 4.18 5.33
CA THR A 165 8.98 3.01 6.17
C THR A 165 10.47 2.66 6.15
N ALA A 166 11.13 2.74 5.00
CA ALA A 166 12.56 2.45 4.88
C ALA A 166 13.44 3.43 5.66
N HIS A 167 13.02 4.70 5.78
CA HIS A 167 13.81 5.76 6.45
C HIS A 167 13.37 6.04 7.89
N GLU A 168 12.26 5.45 8.35
CA GLU A 168 11.77 5.61 9.72
C GLU A 168 11.79 4.26 10.45
N SER A 169 12.78 4.09 11.31
CA SER A 169 13.05 2.80 11.96
C SER A 169 11.94 2.29 12.88
N LYS A 170 11.10 3.19 13.37
CA LYS A 170 10.01 2.87 14.29
C LYS A 170 8.68 2.57 13.60
N VAL A 171 8.56 2.67 12.27
CA VAL A 171 7.37 2.19 11.58
C VAL A 171 7.31 0.66 11.70
N PHE A 172 6.21 0.15 12.18
CA PHE A 172 6.05 -1.26 12.53
C PHE A 172 5.97 -2.16 11.30
N ALA A 173 5.20 -1.77 10.29
CA ALA A 173 4.95 -2.57 9.08
C ALA A 173 4.48 -1.69 7.91
N VAL A 174 4.45 -2.25 6.68
CA VAL A 174 3.97 -1.55 5.49
C VAL A 174 3.15 -2.45 4.58
N ALA A 175 2.03 -1.92 4.05
CA ALA A 175 1.23 -2.53 2.99
C ALA A 175 1.26 -1.66 1.73
N LEU A 176 1.60 -2.27 0.61
CA LEU A 176 1.78 -1.66 -0.70
C LEU A 176 0.66 -2.15 -1.62
N ILE A 177 -0.28 -1.26 -1.95
CA ILE A 177 -1.42 -1.57 -2.82
C ILE A 177 -1.09 -1.05 -4.21
N SER A 178 -0.81 -1.95 -5.15
CA SER A 178 -0.47 -1.62 -6.54
C SER A 178 0.53 -0.44 -6.63
N ALA A 179 1.60 -0.52 -5.83
CA ALA A 179 2.53 0.57 -5.60
C ALA A 179 3.26 0.98 -6.89
N ALA A 180 3.34 2.28 -7.14
CA ALA A 180 4.07 2.81 -8.29
C ALA A 180 5.55 2.96 -7.97
N ASN A 181 6.43 2.39 -8.79
CA ASN A 181 7.85 2.69 -8.72
C ASN A 181 8.12 4.02 -9.42
N LEU A 182 8.59 5.03 -8.68
CA LEU A 182 8.93 6.34 -9.23
C LEU A 182 10.37 6.43 -9.76
N GLY A 183 11.05 5.30 -9.87
CA GLY A 183 12.39 5.18 -10.42
C GLY A 183 12.50 5.37 -11.94
N PRO A 184 13.64 5.05 -12.54
CA PRO A 184 14.07 5.52 -13.87
C PRO A 184 13.15 5.20 -15.06
N ALA A 185 12.32 4.19 -14.97
CA ALA A 185 11.57 3.70 -16.13
C ALA A 185 10.18 4.32 -16.29
N SER A 186 9.62 4.95 -15.26
CA SER A 186 8.19 5.26 -15.25
C SER A 186 7.80 6.49 -16.05
N ALA A 187 8.60 7.55 -16.07
CA ALA A 187 8.27 8.80 -16.75
C ALA A 187 8.86 8.89 -18.18
N ARG A 188 10.13 8.49 -18.35
CA ARG A 188 10.86 8.70 -19.61
C ARG A 188 10.31 7.93 -20.82
N GLN A 189 9.72 6.76 -20.61
CA GLN A 189 9.20 5.95 -21.71
C GLN A 189 7.89 6.48 -22.31
N ARG A 190 7.22 7.44 -21.67
CA ARG A 190 5.86 7.87 -22.00
C ARG A 190 5.72 9.32 -22.43
N VAL A 191 6.78 10.14 -22.29
CA VAL A 191 6.73 11.58 -22.64
C VAL A 191 6.48 11.86 -24.12
N ASN A 192 6.66 10.86 -24.99
CA ASN A 192 6.32 10.94 -26.43
C ASN A 192 4.87 10.51 -26.73
N ASP A 193 4.11 10.05 -25.72
CA ASP A 193 2.72 9.67 -25.87
C ASP A 193 1.79 10.88 -25.58
N PRO A 194 1.03 11.39 -26.55
CA PRO A 194 0.09 12.50 -26.33
C PRO A 194 -0.94 12.19 -25.23
N GLN A 195 -1.41 10.94 -25.11
CA GLN A 195 -2.36 10.52 -24.08
C GLN A 195 -1.75 10.56 -22.68
N PHE A 196 -0.42 10.38 -22.55
CA PHE A 196 0.27 10.58 -21.29
C PHE A 196 0.11 12.02 -20.81
N TRP A 197 0.40 13.00 -21.67
CA TRP A 197 0.31 14.41 -21.31
C TRP A 197 -1.13 14.87 -21.03
N GLU A 198 -2.10 14.39 -21.80
CA GLU A 198 -3.52 14.66 -21.53
C GLU A 198 -3.91 14.21 -20.11
N ARG A 199 -3.61 12.95 -19.75
CA ARG A 199 -3.91 12.42 -18.41
C ARG A 199 -3.14 13.15 -17.30
N TRP A 200 -1.86 13.46 -17.53
CA TRP A 200 -1.05 14.13 -16.52
C TRP A 200 -1.47 15.58 -16.29
N ASN A 201 -1.85 16.29 -17.35
CA ASN A 201 -2.41 17.65 -17.26
C ASN A 201 -3.76 17.65 -16.54
N ASP A 202 -4.67 16.73 -16.88
CA ASP A 202 -5.95 16.58 -16.18
C ASP A 202 -5.72 16.32 -14.69
N ASN A 203 -4.82 15.41 -14.34
CA ASN A 203 -4.50 15.09 -12.96
C ASN A 203 -3.84 16.28 -12.22
N ALA A 204 -2.86 16.93 -12.83
CA ALA A 204 -2.15 18.06 -12.23
C ALA A 204 -3.07 19.27 -12.03
N SER A 205 -4.09 19.47 -12.90
CA SER A 205 -5.06 20.57 -12.78
C SER A 205 -5.88 20.52 -11.48
N ARG A 206 -5.93 19.39 -10.80
CA ARG A 206 -6.62 19.17 -9.51
C ARG A 206 -5.76 19.51 -8.30
N LEU A 207 -4.48 19.86 -8.53
CA LEU A 207 -3.47 20.10 -7.52
C LEU A 207 -3.01 21.56 -7.56
N VAL A 208 -2.59 22.08 -6.42
CA VAL A 208 -2.18 23.48 -6.29
C VAL A 208 -0.67 23.63 -6.46
N GLY A 209 -0.26 24.63 -7.25
CA GLY A 209 1.13 25.07 -7.37
C GLY A 209 2.06 24.10 -8.11
N THR A 210 1.48 23.22 -8.95
CA THR A 210 2.24 22.28 -9.79
C THR A 210 1.65 22.22 -11.20
N THR A 211 2.43 21.65 -12.13
CA THR A 211 2.00 21.30 -13.49
C THR A 211 2.50 19.91 -13.85
N ALA A 212 1.95 19.30 -14.89
CA ALA A 212 2.44 18.00 -15.36
C ALA A 212 3.94 18.03 -15.69
N GLU A 213 4.40 19.10 -16.36
CA GLU A 213 5.82 19.27 -16.73
C GLU A 213 6.72 19.41 -15.49
N ALA A 214 6.28 20.15 -14.47
CA ALA A 214 7.02 20.30 -13.23
C ALA A 214 7.19 18.95 -12.50
N LEU A 215 6.11 18.16 -12.43
CA LEU A 215 6.12 16.83 -11.83
C LEU A 215 7.00 15.85 -12.61
N VAL A 216 6.92 15.84 -13.94
CA VAL A 216 7.78 15.00 -14.79
C VAL A 216 9.25 15.37 -14.63
N LYS A 217 9.56 16.66 -14.59
CA LYS A 217 10.92 17.16 -14.35
C LYS A 217 11.45 16.72 -12.98
N GLU A 218 10.61 16.80 -11.95
CA GLU A 218 10.97 16.34 -10.60
C GLU A 218 11.23 14.83 -10.56
N LEU A 219 10.36 14.03 -11.20
CA LEU A 219 10.54 12.58 -11.34
C LEU A 219 11.84 12.21 -12.07
N ASP A 220 12.19 12.96 -13.12
CA ASP A 220 13.42 12.73 -13.89
C ASP A 220 14.67 13.06 -13.07
N SER A 221 14.67 14.17 -12.33
CA SER A 221 15.84 14.62 -11.55
C SER A 221 16.15 13.67 -10.40
N ASP A 222 15.14 13.10 -9.76
CA ASP A 222 15.27 12.24 -8.59
C ASP A 222 15.03 10.74 -8.88
N SER A 223 14.92 10.36 -10.15
CA SER A 223 14.53 9.01 -10.55
C SER A 223 15.40 7.89 -9.95
N THR A 224 16.70 8.11 -9.80
CA THR A 224 17.60 7.12 -9.17
C THR A 224 17.31 6.97 -7.69
N LYS A 225 17.06 8.09 -6.98
CA LYS A 225 16.74 8.13 -5.56
C LYS A 225 15.38 7.51 -5.28
N TRP A 226 14.41 7.72 -6.18
CA TRP A 226 13.02 7.28 -5.99
C TRP A 226 12.70 5.92 -6.61
N ASN A 227 13.72 5.16 -6.98
CA ASN A 227 13.53 3.75 -7.23
C ASN A 227 13.28 3.01 -5.91
N TYR A 228 12.04 2.56 -5.66
CA TYR A 228 11.70 1.92 -4.39
C TYR A 228 12.41 0.58 -4.17
N MET A 229 13.06 0.02 -5.20
CA MET A 229 13.96 -1.11 -5.02
C MET A 229 15.14 -0.79 -4.07
N ASN A 230 15.49 0.49 -3.94
CA ASN A 230 16.50 0.92 -2.96
C ASN A 230 16.03 0.77 -1.50
N CYS A 231 14.71 0.64 -1.26
CA CYS A 231 14.14 0.43 0.06
C CYS A 231 14.31 -1.03 0.54
N VAL A 232 14.54 -1.98 -0.35
CA VAL A 232 14.59 -3.42 -0.04
C VAL A 232 15.51 -3.75 1.15
N PRO A 233 16.78 -3.28 1.20
CA PRO A 233 17.66 -3.60 2.32
C PRO A 233 17.18 -3.02 3.67
N LEU A 234 16.38 -1.96 3.63
CA LEU A 234 15.89 -1.23 4.80
C LEU A 234 14.52 -1.75 5.29
N LEU A 235 13.85 -2.56 4.48
CA LEU A 235 12.55 -3.16 4.80
C LEU A 235 12.65 -4.60 5.30
N LYS A 236 13.81 -5.24 5.20
CA LYS A 236 14.01 -6.68 5.38
C LYS A 236 13.49 -7.26 6.70
N ASP A 237 13.56 -6.54 7.79
CA ASP A 237 13.17 -7.06 9.12
C ASP A 237 11.74 -6.69 9.52
N ARG A 238 10.91 -6.24 8.57
CA ARG A 238 9.56 -5.75 8.84
C ARG A 238 8.49 -6.59 8.13
N PRO A 239 7.27 -6.67 8.68
CA PRO A 239 6.16 -7.20 7.93
C PRO A 239 5.86 -6.31 6.70
N VAL A 240 5.85 -6.91 5.52
CA VAL A 240 5.52 -6.24 4.27
C VAL A 240 4.37 -7.00 3.59
N LEU A 241 3.30 -6.29 3.21
CA LEU A 241 2.28 -6.79 2.31
C LEU A 241 2.48 -6.13 0.94
N VAL A 242 2.57 -6.93 -0.11
CA VAL A 242 2.48 -6.47 -1.51
C VAL A 242 1.16 -7.00 -2.06
N LEU A 243 0.24 -6.09 -2.35
CA LEU A 243 -1.06 -6.38 -2.94
C LEU A 243 -1.10 -5.85 -4.37
N GLU A 244 -1.29 -6.72 -5.33
CA GLU A 244 -1.15 -6.45 -6.77
C GLU A 244 -2.48 -6.56 -7.50
N ALA A 245 -2.64 -5.73 -8.52
CA ALA A 245 -3.69 -5.80 -9.53
C ALA A 245 -3.08 -6.12 -10.91
N ASP A 246 -3.90 -6.39 -11.93
CA ASP A 246 -3.46 -6.52 -13.33
C ASP A 246 -3.27 -5.13 -13.95
N ASP A 247 -2.19 -4.44 -13.58
CA ASP A 247 -1.93 -3.09 -14.02
C ASP A 247 -0.47 -2.87 -14.43
N ARG A 248 -0.14 -1.62 -14.77
CA ARG A 248 1.20 -1.22 -15.19
C ARG A 248 2.29 -1.38 -14.11
N ASN A 249 1.90 -1.51 -12.84
CA ASN A 249 2.83 -1.59 -11.71
C ASN A 249 3.14 -3.04 -11.31
N THR A 250 2.43 -4.02 -11.89
CA THR A 250 2.52 -5.45 -11.52
C THR A 250 3.95 -5.96 -11.57
N SER A 251 4.67 -5.74 -12.68
CA SER A 251 6.05 -6.24 -12.83
C SER A 251 7.01 -5.66 -11.79
N ASP A 252 6.86 -4.37 -11.46
CA ASP A 252 7.70 -3.73 -10.45
C ASP A 252 7.36 -4.24 -9.04
N ASN A 253 6.08 -4.48 -8.73
CA ASN A 253 5.67 -5.02 -7.43
C ASN A 253 6.15 -6.47 -7.25
N GLN A 254 6.07 -7.31 -8.30
CA GLN A 254 6.63 -8.67 -8.28
C GLN A 254 8.15 -8.66 -8.09
N GLU A 255 8.86 -7.78 -8.79
CA GLU A 255 10.31 -7.63 -8.61
C GLU A 255 10.65 -7.20 -7.17
N LEU A 256 9.90 -6.27 -6.59
CA LEU A 256 10.06 -5.85 -5.19
C LEU A 256 9.86 -7.03 -4.23
N ALA A 257 8.76 -7.78 -4.39
CA ALA A 257 8.46 -8.95 -3.60
C ALA A 257 9.55 -10.02 -3.68
N ASP A 258 10.04 -10.29 -4.88
CA ASP A 258 11.12 -11.24 -5.11
C ASP A 258 12.44 -10.82 -4.46
N ARG A 259 12.79 -9.53 -4.57
CA ARG A 259 14.00 -9.00 -3.93
C ARG A 259 13.91 -9.06 -2.40
N LEU A 260 12.76 -8.75 -1.81
CA LEU A 260 12.53 -8.88 -0.38
C LEU A 260 12.67 -10.33 0.09
N ARG A 261 12.10 -11.32 -0.63
CA ARG A 261 12.27 -12.76 -0.32
C ARG A 261 13.72 -13.20 -0.40
N LYS A 262 14.46 -12.79 -1.44
CA LYS A 262 15.86 -13.10 -1.63
C LYS A 262 16.76 -12.47 -0.56
N GLY A 263 16.34 -11.36 0.03
CA GLY A 263 17.02 -10.69 1.17
C GLY A 263 16.97 -11.47 2.48
N GLY A 264 16.18 -12.54 2.56
CA GLY A 264 16.26 -13.62 3.55
C GLY A 264 15.44 -13.39 4.83
N ASP A 265 15.16 -12.15 5.23
CA ASP A 265 14.56 -11.86 6.55
C ASP A 265 13.22 -11.11 6.50
N ALA A 266 12.73 -10.71 5.33
CA ALA A 266 11.48 -9.99 5.23
C ALA A 266 10.28 -10.91 5.51
N ARG A 267 9.41 -10.51 6.40
CA ARG A 267 8.10 -11.13 6.63
C ARG A 267 7.13 -10.67 5.56
N ILE A 268 7.35 -11.17 4.32
CA ILE A 268 6.57 -10.75 3.16
C ILE A 268 5.32 -11.60 2.99
N THR A 269 4.21 -10.91 2.73
CA THR A 269 2.96 -11.47 2.22
C THR A 269 2.70 -10.87 0.85
N GLU A 270 2.36 -11.70 -0.12
CA GLU A 270 2.02 -11.26 -1.48
C GLU A 270 0.65 -11.78 -1.84
N VAL A 271 -0.18 -10.90 -2.40
CA VAL A 271 -1.53 -11.20 -2.86
C VAL A 271 -1.72 -10.58 -4.22
N HIS A 272 -2.10 -11.38 -5.22
CA HIS A 272 -2.44 -10.90 -6.56
C HIS A 272 -3.95 -11.04 -6.77
N MET A 273 -4.57 -10.01 -7.35
CA MET A 273 -6.00 -10.02 -7.72
C MET A 273 -6.16 -9.64 -9.18
N HIS A 274 -6.93 -10.43 -9.94
CA HIS A 274 -7.25 -10.16 -11.33
C HIS A 274 -8.28 -9.03 -11.44
N THR A 275 -7.82 -7.81 -11.30
CA THR A 275 -8.66 -6.60 -11.25
C THR A 275 -7.90 -5.38 -11.77
N ASP A 276 -8.56 -4.25 -11.88
CA ASP A 276 -7.98 -2.98 -12.29
C ASP A 276 -7.19 -2.29 -11.14
N HIS A 277 -6.45 -1.23 -11.50
CA HIS A 277 -5.61 -0.46 -10.57
C HIS A 277 -6.30 0.02 -9.27
N PRO A 278 -7.56 0.51 -9.28
CA PRO A 278 -8.29 0.88 -8.06
C PRO A 278 -9.01 -0.31 -7.39
N PHE A 279 -8.87 -1.56 -7.88
CA PHE A 279 -9.58 -2.73 -7.38
C PHE A 279 -11.10 -2.57 -7.45
N SER A 280 -11.63 -2.02 -8.54
CA SER A 280 -13.03 -1.56 -8.65
C SER A 280 -14.05 -2.66 -8.39
N ASP A 281 -13.82 -3.88 -8.83
CA ASP A 281 -14.69 -5.06 -8.68
C ASP A 281 -14.22 -6.03 -7.57
N HIS A 282 -13.11 -5.72 -6.86
CA HIS A 282 -12.53 -6.56 -5.81
C HIS A 282 -12.39 -5.84 -4.45
N ARG A 283 -13.22 -4.81 -4.18
CA ARG A 283 -13.11 -3.99 -2.96
C ARG A 283 -13.23 -4.80 -1.67
N ILE A 284 -14.16 -5.75 -1.59
CA ILE A 284 -14.32 -6.62 -0.41
C ILE A 284 -13.11 -7.53 -0.24
N ALA A 285 -12.64 -8.15 -1.32
CA ALA A 285 -11.48 -9.04 -1.29
C ALA A 285 -10.20 -8.29 -0.88
N MET A 286 -9.98 -7.08 -1.43
CA MET A 286 -8.86 -6.21 -1.07
C MET A 286 -8.89 -5.83 0.41
N GLN A 287 -10.06 -5.40 0.93
CA GLN A 287 -10.22 -5.05 2.33
C GLN A 287 -9.98 -6.27 3.24
N ALA A 288 -10.49 -7.45 2.85
CA ALA A 288 -10.29 -8.69 3.59
C ALA A 288 -8.80 -9.08 3.65
N ALA A 289 -8.07 -8.96 2.53
CA ALA A 289 -6.64 -9.24 2.48
C ALA A 289 -5.86 -8.36 3.46
N ILE A 290 -6.14 -7.06 3.45
CA ILE A 290 -5.44 -6.09 4.30
C ILE A 290 -5.81 -6.29 5.78
N VAL A 291 -7.10 -6.43 6.11
CA VAL A 291 -7.54 -6.63 7.51
C VAL A 291 -6.97 -7.94 8.07
N ASN A 292 -7.03 -9.06 7.33
CA ASN A 292 -6.43 -10.33 7.75
C ASN A 292 -4.91 -10.21 7.98
N TRP A 293 -4.22 -9.47 7.10
CA TRP A 293 -2.78 -9.24 7.25
C TRP A 293 -2.48 -8.41 8.51
N LEU A 294 -3.20 -7.31 8.75
CA LEU A 294 -3.04 -6.48 9.95
C LEU A 294 -3.25 -7.30 11.23
N GLU A 295 -4.29 -8.13 11.28
CA GLU A 295 -4.51 -9.03 12.41
C GLU A 295 -3.38 -10.06 12.57
N SER A 296 -2.83 -10.58 11.47
CA SER A 296 -1.77 -11.60 11.49
C SER A 296 -0.45 -11.07 12.06
N ILE A 297 -0.11 -9.80 11.76
CA ILE A 297 1.14 -9.20 12.24
C ILE A 297 1.08 -8.88 13.73
N MET A 298 -0.10 -8.55 14.28
CA MET A 298 -0.28 -8.34 15.71
C MET A 298 -0.20 -9.66 16.51
N ARG A 299 -0.75 -10.76 15.97
CA ARG A 299 -0.65 -12.09 16.64
C ARG A 299 0.76 -12.65 16.70
N LYS A 300 1.67 -12.22 15.83
CA LYS A 300 3.06 -12.70 15.76
C LYS A 300 4.04 -11.86 16.58
N THR A 301 3.56 -10.81 17.20
CA THR A 301 4.37 -10.00 18.12
C THR A 301 4.32 -10.69 19.50
N PRO A 302 5.47 -11.11 20.08
CA PRO A 302 5.53 -11.83 21.36
C PRO A 302 5.09 -10.98 22.54
#